data_6860500a6a5389f65f072eedd99af624
#
_entry.id   6860500a6a5389f65f072eedd99af624
#
_cell.length_a   1.000
_cell.length_b   1.000
_cell.length_c   1.000
_cell.angle_alpha   90.00
_cell.angle_beta   90.00
_cell.angle_gamma   90.00
#
_symmetry.space_group_name_H-M   'P 1'
#
loop_
_entity.id
_entity.type
_entity.pdbx_description
1 polymer ?
#
loop_
_entity_poly.entity_id
_entity_poly.type
_entity_poly.pdbx_seq_one_letter_code
_entity_poly.pdbx_strand_id
1 'polypeptide(L)'
;MGNQTSINKISYEDIQFILNNSAQTLIISTLDHTSQNCLIPKTVKMDTEVNLINTHLTQKQIRIIIYGRNCNDESVYKKYIQLQGLGFANVYVYTGGLFEWLCLQDIYGKELFPTTTQELDILKYKPNTALTSTRLLTDSH
;
A
#
# COMPACT_ATOMS: atom_id res chain seq x y z
N MET A 1 28.87 0.84 4.50
CA MET A 1 28.32 0.93 4.24
C MET A 1 27.18 1.14 4.50
N GLY A 2 26.89 1.37 5.00
CA GLY A 2 25.65 1.65 5.47
C GLY A 2 24.64 2.02 4.53
N ASN A 3 24.85 1.64 3.41
CA ASN A 3 23.94 1.98 2.47
C ASN A 3 22.71 1.26 2.48
N GLN A 4 22.61 0.29 3.33
CA GLN A 4 21.42 -0.40 3.46
C GLN A 4 20.39 0.47 4.04
N THR A 5 19.47 0.90 3.27
CA THR A 5 18.35 1.64 3.78
C THR A 5 17.33 0.64 4.22
N SER A 6 17.14 0.50 5.50
CA SER A 6 16.07 -0.36 5.98
C SER A 6 14.74 0.32 5.69
N ILE A 7 13.78 -0.45 5.23
CA ILE A 7 12.45 0.03 4.92
C ILE A 7 11.62 0.01 6.20
N ASN A 8 10.96 1.12 6.51
CA ASN A 8 10.10 1.21 7.67
C ASN A 8 8.78 0.50 7.38
N LYS A 9 8.59 -0.65 7.98
CA LYS A 9 7.40 -1.48 7.73
C LYS A 9 6.42 -1.35 8.87
N ILE A 10 5.14 -1.34 8.53
CA ILE A 10 4.07 -1.29 9.53
C ILE A 10 3.09 -2.43 9.28
N SER A 11 2.28 -2.73 10.31
CA SER A 11 1.30 -3.80 10.25
C SER A 11 -0.10 -3.25 10.02
N TYR A 12 -1.07 -4.16 9.86
CA TYR A 12 -2.46 -3.76 9.72
C TYR A 12 -2.97 -3.00 10.97
N GLU A 13 -2.40 -3.31 12.13
CA GLU A 13 -2.81 -2.62 13.35
C GLU A 13 -2.45 -1.14 13.30
N ASP A 14 -1.31 -0.82 12.70
CA ASP A 14 -0.91 0.57 12.52
C ASP A 14 -1.87 1.30 11.60
N ILE A 15 -2.35 0.63 10.55
CA ILE A 15 -3.35 1.22 9.66
C ILE A 15 -4.63 1.48 10.43
N GLN A 16 -5.09 0.52 11.21
CA GLN A 16 -6.29 0.70 12.03
C GLN A 16 -6.14 1.89 12.98
N PHE A 17 -4.98 2.01 13.60
CA PHE A 17 -4.70 3.13 14.49
C PHE A 17 -4.81 4.46 13.75
N ILE A 18 -4.24 4.55 12.56
CA ILE A 18 -4.26 5.78 11.78
C ILE A 18 -5.67 6.12 11.32
N LEU A 19 -6.46 5.13 10.92
CA LEU A 19 -7.83 5.39 10.49
C LEU A 19 -8.71 5.90 11.62
N ASN A 20 -8.36 5.59 12.86
CA ASN A 20 -9.13 6.00 14.03
C ASN A 20 -8.57 7.24 14.72
N ASN A 21 -7.51 7.82 14.17
CA ASN A 21 -6.90 9.01 14.74
C ASN A 21 -6.95 10.15 13.74
N SER A 22 -7.01 11.36 14.25
CA SER A 22 -7.10 12.54 13.41
C SER A 22 -5.74 13.09 13.00
N ALA A 23 -4.65 12.40 13.37
CA ALA A 23 -3.31 12.86 13.00
C ALA A 23 -3.16 12.90 11.48
N GLN A 24 -2.52 13.95 10.98
CA GLN A 24 -2.36 14.12 9.56
C GLN A 24 -1.43 13.05 8.99
N THR A 25 -1.94 12.26 8.09
CA THR A 25 -1.20 11.19 7.45
C THR A 25 -1.67 11.08 6.00
N LEU A 26 -0.74 10.90 5.09
CA LEU A 26 -1.07 10.62 3.70
C LEU A 26 -0.97 9.12 3.50
N ILE A 27 -2.06 8.51 3.02
CA ILE A 27 -2.07 7.09 2.69
C ILE A 27 -2.09 6.99 1.17
N ILE A 28 -1.04 6.41 0.60
CA ILE A 28 -0.83 6.37 -0.84
C ILE A 28 -0.88 4.92 -1.30
N SER A 29 -1.70 4.68 -2.32
CA SER A 29 -1.81 3.37 -2.96
C SER A 29 -0.95 3.37 -4.23
N THR A 30 -0.26 2.26 -4.48
CA THR A 30 0.46 2.09 -5.74
C THR A 30 -0.33 1.24 -6.73
N LEU A 31 -1.61 0.96 -6.42
CA LEU A 31 -2.47 0.23 -7.35
C LEU A 31 -2.65 1.04 -8.63
N ASP A 32 -2.80 0.36 -9.76
CA ASP A 32 -2.97 1.05 -11.03
C ASP A 32 -4.36 1.70 -11.11
N HIS A 33 -4.58 2.50 -12.14
CA HIS A 33 -5.82 3.25 -12.26
C HIS A 33 -7.05 2.37 -12.45
N THR A 34 -6.88 1.12 -12.89
CA THR A 34 -8.01 0.21 -13.03
C THR A 34 -8.42 -0.43 -11.71
N SER A 35 -7.62 -0.25 -10.67
CA SER A 35 -7.85 -0.85 -9.35
C SER A 35 -8.11 0.18 -8.26
N GLN A 36 -8.62 1.35 -8.63
CA GLN A 36 -8.85 2.42 -7.66
C GLN A 36 -10.23 2.38 -7.01
N ASN A 37 -11.06 1.39 -7.34
CA ASN A 37 -12.41 1.33 -6.80
C ASN A 37 -12.46 0.90 -5.33
N CYS A 38 -11.65 -0.06 -4.96
CA CYS A 38 -11.64 -0.58 -3.59
C CYS A 38 -10.32 -0.25 -2.93
N LEU A 39 -10.36 0.66 -1.98
CA LEU A 39 -9.15 1.16 -1.32
C LEU A 39 -9.38 1.22 0.19
N ILE A 40 -8.28 1.20 0.94
CA ILE A 40 -8.33 1.51 2.37
C ILE A 40 -8.84 2.96 2.49
N PRO A 41 -9.74 3.24 3.45
CA PRO A 41 -10.28 4.59 3.58
C PRO A 41 -9.18 5.63 3.77
N LYS A 42 -9.44 6.84 3.34
CA LYS A 42 -8.50 7.97 3.42
C LYS A 42 -7.31 7.83 2.49
N THR A 43 -7.30 6.84 1.58
CA THR A 43 -6.27 6.77 0.56
C THR A 43 -6.38 8.00 -0.35
N VAL A 44 -5.25 8.62 -0.60
CA VAL A 44 -5.17 9.78 -1.49
C VAL A 44 -5.61 9.37 -2.89
N LYS A 45 -6.46 10.17 -3.51
CA LYS A 45 -6.91 9.88 -4.87
C LYS A 45 -5.74 10.00 -5.83
N MET A 46 -5.67 9.06 -6.76
CA MET A 46 -4.55 8.97 -7.68
C MET A 46 -4.32 10.27 -8.45
N ASP A 47 -5.40 10.93 -8.88
CA ASP A 47 -5.28 12.14 -9.68
C ASP A 47 -4.87 13.37 -8.86
N THR A 48 -4.90 13.30 -7.53
CA THR A 48 -4.48 14.41 -6.67
C THR A 48 -3.16 14.14 -5.96
N GLU A 49 -2.59 12.95 -6.13
CA GLU A 49 -1.42 12.53 -5.37
C GLU A 49 -0.22 13.46 -5.61
N VAL A 50 0.07 13.78 -6.86
CA VAL A 50 1.23 14.62 -7.18
C VAL A 50 1.08 16.00 -6.56
N ASN A 51 -0.11 16.58 -6.63
CA ASN A 51 -0.35 17.90 -6.06
C ASN A 51 -0.21 17.88 -4.53
N LEU A 52 -0.70 16.82 -3.88
CA LEU A 52 -0.58 16.71 -2.43
C LEU A 52 0.87 16.55 -2.01
N ILE A 53 1.64 15.73 -2.71
CA ILE A 53 3.06 15.56 -2.40
C ILE A 53 3.78 16.89 -2.58
N ASN A 54 3.52 17.62 -3.67
CA ASN A 54 4.15 18.91 -3.90
C ASN A 54 3.78 19.93 -2.83
N THR A 55 2.54 19.93 -2.38
CA THR A 55 2.10 20.82 -1.31
C THR A 55 2.87 20.55 -0.02
N HIS A 56 3.23 19.30 0.25
CA HIS A 56 3.89 18.93 1.48
C HIS A 56 5.42 18.93 1.39
N LEU A 57 6.00 19.40 0.27
CA LEU A 57 7.45 19.48 0.18
C LEU A 57 8.06 20.42 1.21
N THR A 58 7.28 21.35 1.75
CA THR A 58 7.72 22.21 2.84
C THR A 58 7.40 21.64 4.23
N GLN A 59 6.71 20.49 4.28
CA GLN A 59 6.32 19.86 5.54
C GLN A 59 6.76 18.40 5.51
N LYS A 60 8.05 18.19 5.40
CA LYS A 60 8.61 16.85 5.17
C LYS A 60 8.55 15.93 6.37
N GLN A 61 8.00 16.40 7.48
CA GLN A 61 7.77 15.56 8.65
C GLN A 61 6.41 14.87 8.62
N ILE A 62 5.59 15.16 7.64
CA ILE A 62 4.29 14.50 7.54
C ILE A 62 4.47 12.99 7.39
N ARG A 63 3.58 12.23 8.02
CA ARG A 63 3.61 10.77 7.93
C ARG A 63 3.00 10.33 6.61
N ILE A 64 3.72 9.48 5.89
CA ILE A 64 3.25 8.93 4.63
C ILE A 64 3.27 7.42 4.71
N ILE A 65 2.16 6.78 4.36
CA ILE A 65 2.06 5.34 4.35
C ILE A 65 1.77 4.89 2.93
N ILE A 66 2.50 3.89 2.46
CA ILE A 66 2.38 3.37 1.11
C ILE A 66 1.92 1.92 1.18
N TYR A 67 0.97 1.54 0.36
CA TYR A 67 0.59 0.14 0.22
C TYR A 67 0.28 -0.17 -1.25
N GLY A 68 0.38 -1.44 -1.59
CA GLY A 68 0.08 -1.90 -2.94
C GLY A 68 -0.88 -3.08 -2.92
N ARG A 69 -0.74 -3.96 -3.89
CA ARG A 69 -1.64 -5.10 -4.01
C ARG A 69 -1.38 -6.13 -2.92
N ASN A 70 -0.12 -6.43 -2.65
CA ASN A 70 0.28 -7.49 -1.74
C ASN A 70 1.73 -7.31 -1.33
N CYS A 71 2.27 -8.28 -0.59
CA CYS A 71 3.61 -8.17 -0.04
C CYS A 71 4.74 -8.24 -1.08
N ASN A 72 4.43 -8.65 -2.32
CA ASN A 72 5.43 -8.76 -3.37
C ASN A 72 5.32 -7.65 -4.41
N ASP A 73 4.54 -6.62 -4.15
CA ASP A 73 4.33 -5.54 -5.11
C ASP A 73 5.52 -4.58 -5.13
N GLU A 74 6.34 -4.70 -6.15
CA GLU A 74 7.55 -3.89 -6.27
C GLU A 74 7.27 -2.39 -6.41
N SER A 75 6.11 -2.02 -6.92
CA SER A 75 5.77 -0.61 -7.08
C SER A 75 5.75 0.14 -5.76
N VAL A 76 5.49 -0.57 -4.67
CA VAL A 76 5.49 0.01 -3.33
C VAL A 76 6.89 0.50 -2.97
N TYR A 77 7.91 -0.32 -3.24
CA TYR A 77 9.27 0.03 -2.87
C TYR A 77 9.84 1.12 -3.77
N LYS A 78 9.41 1.15 -5.03
CA LYS A 78 9.79 2.23 -5.93
C LYS A 78 9.24 3.56 -5.43
N LYS A 79 7.98 3.56 -5.00
CA LYS A 79 7.37 4.76 -4.44
C LYS A 79 8.07 5.19 -3.15
N TYR A 80 8.40 4.22 -2.30
CA TYR A 80 9.10 4.48 -1.06
C TYR A 80 10.43 5.21 -1.31
N ILE A 81 11.22 4.69 -2.24
CA ILE A 81 12.51 5.29 -2.58
C ILE A 81 12.32 6.68 -3.17
N GLN A 82 11.31 6.84 -4.02
CA GLN A 82 11.02 8.14 -4.62
C GLN A 82 10.71 9.19 -3.55
N LEU A 83 9.86 8.85 -2.60
CA LEU A 83 9.46 9.80 -1.55
C LEU A 83 10.60 10.10 -0.60
N GLN A 84 11.42 9.11 -0.27
CA GLN A 84 12.61 9.38 0.53
C GLN A 84 13.58 10.29 -0.22
N GLY A 85 13.70 10.10 -1.52
CA GLY A 85 14.55 10.95 -2.36
C GLY A 85 14.09 12.40 -2.39
N LEU A 86 12.79 12.64 -2.19
CA LEU A 86 12.26 13.99 -2.08
C LEU A 86 12.48 14.60 -0.70
N GLY A 87 13.02 13.83 0.25
CA GLY A 87 13.35 14.33 1.57
C GLY A 87 12.32 14.04 2.66
N PHE A 88 11.27 13.32 2.38
CA PHE A 88 10.30 12.98 3.41
C PHE A 88 10.93 12.01 4.42
N ALA A 89 10.80 12.33 5.70
CA ALA A 89 11.48 11.60 6.77
C ALA A 89 10.62 10.47 7.33
N ASN A 90 9.29 10.59 7.28
CA ASN A 90 8.39 9.65 7.94
C ASN A 90 7.60 8.84 6.93
N VAL A 91 8.29 8.05 6.13
CA VAL A 91 7.67 7.20 5.11
C VAL A 91 7.65 5.76 5.59
N TYR A 92 6.49 5.11 5.48
CA TYR A 92 6.27 3.75 5.97
C TYR A 92 5.59 2.91 4.90
N VAL A 93 5.81 1.60 4.94
CA VAL A 93 5.19 0.66 4.03
C VAL A 93 4.29 -0.30 4.80
N TYR A 94 3.03 -0.38 4.40
CA TYR A 94 2.13 -1.44 4.90
C TYR A 94 2.37 -2.65 4.01
N THR A 95 3.14 -3.59 4.51
CA THR A 95 3.64 -4.71 3.70
C THR A 95 2.56 -5.69 3.27
N GLY A 96 1.51 -5.86 4.05
CA GLY A 96 0.44 -6.79 3.68
C GLY A 96 -0.34 -6.37 2.45
N GLY A 97 -0.44 -5.07 2.22
CA GLY A 97 -1.15 -4.54 1.07
C GLY A 97 -2.64 -4.78 1.13
N LEU A 98 -3.30 -4.49 0.02
CA LEU A 98 -4.75 -4.64 -0.04
C LEU A 98 -5.17 -6.10 0.10
N PHE A 99 -4.36 -7.03 -0.37
CA PHE A 99 -4.68 -8.45 -0.25
C PHE A 99 -4.87 -8.86 1.22
N GLU A 100 -3.90 -8.55 2.06
CA GLU A 100 -4.02 -8.87 3.49
C GLU A 100 -5.21 -8.17 4.13
N TRP A 101 -5.40 -6.88 3.80
CA TRP A 101 -6.49 -6.10 4.36
C TRP A 101 -7.85 -6.71 4.03
N LEU A 102 -8.03 -7.15 2.78
CA LEU A 102 -9.29 -7.77 2.36
C LEU A 102 -9.49 -9.15 2.98
N CYS A 103 -8.41 -9.92 3.15
CA CYS A 103 -8.50 -11.20 3.85
C CYS A 103 -8.94 -11.00 5.30
N LEU A 104 -8.39 -10.00 5.95
CA LEU A 104 -8.76 -9.68 7.33
C LEU A 104 -10.19 -9.16 7.40
N GLN A 105 -10.62 -8.39 6.41
CA GLN A 105 -12.00 -7.92 6.34
C GLN A 105 -12.97 -9.09 6.21
N ASP A 106 -12.60 -10.09 5.41
CA ASP A 106 -13.45 -11.26 5.20
C ASP A 106 -13.62 -12.06 6.51
N ILE A 107 -12.58 -12.13 7.32
CA ILE A 107 -12.61 -12.90 8.57
C ILE A 107 -13.22 -12.09 9.72
N TYR A 108 -12.82 -10.83 9.85
CA TYR A 108 -13.13 -10.03 11.03
C TYR A 108 -14.15 -8.92 10.81
N GLY A 109 -14.53 -8.66 9.56
CA GLY A 109 -15.60 -7.73 9.25
C GLY A 109 -15.14 -6.35 8.80
N LYS A 110 -16.07 -5.63 8.19
CA LYS A 110 -15.82 -4.31 7.62
C LYS A 110 -15.67 -3.21 8.66
N GLU A 111 -16.14 -3.44 9.86
CA GLU A 111 -16.00 -2.44 10.91
C GLU A 111 -14.54 -2.31 11.34
N LEU A 112 -13.83 -3.44 11.40
CA LEU A 112 -12.43 -3.45 11.81
C LEU A 112 -11.49 -3.22 10.63
N PHE A 113 -11.90 -3.61 9.43
CA PHE A 113 -11.08 -3.48 8.22
C PHE A 113 -11.90 -2.86 7.10
N PRO A 114 -12.24 -1.56 7.22
CA PRO A 114 -13.10 -0.92 6.22
C PRO A 114 -12.40 -0.70 4.88
N THR A 115 -13.20 -0.60 3.83
CA THR A 115 -12.73 -0.20 2.50
C THR A 115 -13.74 0.74 1.89
N THR A 116 -13.33 1.44 0.85
CA THR A 116 -14.20 2.42 0.19
C THR A 116 -15.37 1.77 -0.54
N THR A 117 -15.16 0.55 -1.06
CA THR A 117 -16.24 -0.24 -1.65
C THR A 117 -16.03 -1.69 -1.27
N GLN A 118 -16.99 -2.54 -1.62
CA GLN A 118 -16.86 -3.96 -1.36
C GLN A 118 -16.24 -4.66 -2.56
N GLU A 119 -15.19 -5.44 -2.33
CA GLU A 119 -14.57 -6.25 -3.36
C GLU A 119 -14.70 -7.72 -2.96
N LEU A 120 -15.40 -8.50 -3.77
CA LEU A 120 -15.62 -9.91 -3.48
C LEU A 120 -14.49 -10.80 -3.98
N ASP A 121 -13.79 -10.36 -5.02
CA ASP A 121 -12.70 -11.16 -5.58
C ASP A 121 -11.38 -10.79 -4.93
N ILE A 122 -11.18 -11.26 -3.72
CA ILE A 122 -9.98 -10.97 -2.95
C ILE A 122 -8.75 -11.52 -3.64
N LEU A 123 -8.87 -12.67 -4.28
CA LEU A 123 -7.72 -13.36 -4.87
C LEU A 123 -7.12 -12.62 -6.05
N LYS A 124 -7.82 -11.64 -6.62
CA LYS A 124 -7.21 -10.88 -7.71
C LYS A 124 -6.00 -10.05 -7.24
N TYR A 125 -5.87 -9.87 -5.92
CA TYR A 125 -4.75 -9.13 -5.36
C TYR A 125 -3.65 -10.05 -4.81
N LYS A 126 -3.81 -11.37 -4.89
CA LYS A 126 -2.85 -12.30 -4.32
C LYS A 126 -1.48 -12.19 -4.99
N PRO A 127 -0.41 -12.54 -4.27
CA PRO A 127 0.92 -12.57 -4.89
C PRO A 127 1.02 -13.65 -5.96
N ASN A 128 1.82 -13.40 -6.96
CA ASN A 128 2.11 -14.42 -7.96
C ASN A 128 3.00 -15.50 -7.36
N THR A 129 2.82 -16.74 -7.82
CA THR A 129 3.63 -17.83 -7.34
C THR A 129 4.69 -18.19 -8.39
N ALA A 130 5.94 -18.26 -7.97
CA ALA A 130 7.02 -18.55 -8.89
C ALA A 130 6.97 -19.98 -9.42
N LEU A 131 6.62 -20.93 -8.57
CA LEU A 131 6.59 -22.33 -8.98
C LEU A 131 5.50 -22.61 -10.00
N THR A 132 4.33 -22.02 -9.82
CA THR A 132 3.24 -22.20 -10.77
C THR A 132 3.59 -21.58 -12.11
N SER A 133 4.17 -20.39 -12.11
CA SER A 133 4.58 -19.72 -13.34
C SER A 133 5.63 -20.55 -14.07
N THR A 134 6.60 -21.09 -13.36
CA THR A 134 7.66 -21.91 -13.94
C THR A 134 7.07 -23.18 -14.55
N ARG A 135 6.12 -23.80 -13.87
CA ARG A 135 5.49 -25.00 -14.37
C ARG A 135 4.69 -24.74 -15.63
N LEU A 136 3.99 -23.64 -15.70
CA LEU A 136 3.22 -23.31 -16.89
C LEU A 136 4.12 -23.10 -18.10
N LEU A 137 5.27 -22.47 -17.90
CA LEU A 137 6.22 -22.30 -18.97
C LEU A 137 6.80 -23.63 -19.45
N THR A 138 7.05 -24.55 -18.54
CA THR A 138 7.54 -25.88 -18.87
C THR A 138 6.48 -26.69 -19.60
N ASP A 139 5.25 -26.63 -19.14
CA ASP A 139 4.17 -27.42 -19.70
C ASP A 139 3.72 -26.91 -21.06
N SER A 140 4.17 -25.76 -21.48
CA SER A 140 3.80 -25.23 -22.77
C SER A 140 4.59 -25.84 -23.92
N HIS A 141 5.42 -26.83 -23.64
CA HIS A 141 6.10 -27.58 -24.69
C HIS A 141 5.18 -28.66 -25.32
#